data_c58862fee363e2718f297e9238b9e734
#
_entry.id   c58862fee363e2718f297e9238b9e734
#
_cell.length_a   1.000
_cell.length_b   1.000
_cell.length_c   1.000
_cell.angle_alpha   90.00
_cell.angle_beta   90.00
_cell.angle_gamma   90.00
#
_symmetry.space_group_name_H-M   'P 1'
#
loop_
_entity.id
_entity.type
_entity.pdbx_description
1 polymer ?
#
loop_
_entity_poly.entity_id
_entity_poly.type
_entity_poly.pdbx_seq_one_letter_code
_entity_poly.pdbx_strand_id
1 'polypeptide(L)'
;MITKGTTPKPYLPYGCIGLEQSGKNLANINNIPNNSIINIANNTITLANNSSGIGYIDTSITLKQLCPNLKIDDEVILTFDNTSSSRFNDAIYLDGINEKWNKNTSKTITQTILDSKIILYGGYNETAIISNFIIRLSSTNDTYEPYHSPKVYPINLNGNSIAKVGDVKDLLKIYRNGNVEIENKRNRYVFNGNEQFGLSGASTSSILVAVYGINRIAKEHKGMSSHFILNNQNANIGSFDIYNNALSLRLCVDRSKFADIASFKNWLSQQYNAGTPVYVDYVLEKPQTIKLPPIEPIELWEGTNKFELITNLDTTFEMEYVVDKDYLETQNLLNIVEGENL
;
A
#
# COMPACT_ATOMS: atom_id res chain seq x y z
N MET A 1 -8.81 -26.50 4.81
CA MET A 1 -9.13 -25.36 3.92
C MET A 1 -9.19 -24.13 4.82
N ILE A 2 -8.12 -23.34 4.83
CA ILE A 2 -8.03 -22.17 5.72
C ILE A 2 -8.61 -21.00 4.90
N THR A 3 -9.84 -20.63 5.19
CA THR A 3 -10.43 -19.40 4.67
C THR A 3 -9.78 -18.23 5.42
N LYS A 4 -8.82 -17.55 4.80
CA LYS A 4 -8.40 -16.22 5.24
C LYS A 4 -9.62 -15.31 5.23
N GLY A 5 -10.11 -14.95 6.42
CA GLY A 5 -11.13 -13.94 6.59
C GLY A 5 -10.53 -12.59 6.16
N THR A 6 -10.71 -12.24 4.90
CA THR A 6 -10.42 -10.90 4.43
C THR A 6 -11.46 -9.96 5.00
N THR A 7 -11.03 -8.99 5.81
CA THR A 7 -11.81 -7.75 6.01
C THR A 7 -12.20 -7.27 4.61
N PRO A 8 -13.46 -6.90 4.34
CA PRO A 8 -13.82 -6.36 3.04
C PRO A 8 -12.91 -5.16 2.77
N LYS A 9 -11.95 -5.32 1.86
CA LYS A 9 -11.20 -4.16 1.37
C LYS A 9 -12.21 -3.26 0.66
N PRO A 10 -12.12 -1.94 0.84
CA PRO A 10 -12.97 -1.04 0.08
C PRO A 10 -12.83 -1.38 -1.40
N TYR A 11 -13.97 -1.41 -2.10
CA TYR A 11 -13.98 -1.75 -3.52
C TYR A 11 -13.20 -0.68 -4.29
N LEU A 12 -12.10 -1.09 -4.90
CA LEU A 12 -11.36 -0.26 -5.83
C LEU A 12 -11.78 -0.62 -7.26
N PRO A 13 -12.15 0.36 -8.10
CA PRO A 13 -12.39 0.13 -9.50
C PRO A 13 -11.17 -0.50 -10.18
N TYR A 14 -11.41 -1.28 -11.25
CA TYR A 14 -10.33 -1.88 -12.03
C TYR A 14 -9.36 -0.80 -12.55
N GLY A 15 -8.07 -1.04 -12.41
CA GLY A 15 -7.01 -0.10 -12.81
C GLY A 15 -6.79 1.07 -11.85
N CYS A 16 -7.43 1.03 -10.66
CA CYS A 16 -7.20 2.01 -9.60
C CYS A 16 -6.34 1.41 -8.49
N ILE A 17 -5.58 2.29 -7.86
CA ILE A 17 -4.98 2.09 -6.53
C ILE A 17 -5.72 3.00 -5.56
N GLY A 18 -5.69 2.70 -4.27
CA GLY A 18 -6.31 3.52 -3.24
C GLY A 18 -5.28 4.19 -2.36
N LEU A 19 -5.50 5.45 -2.01
CA LEU A 19 -4.85 6.07 -0.86
C LEU A 19 -5.82 5.98 0.31
N GLU A 20 -5.50 5.19 1.34
CA GLU A 20 -6.28 5.10 2.56
C GLU A 20 -5.74 6.07 3.60
N GLN A 21 -6.62 6.91 4.12
CA GLN A 21 -6.35 7.79 5.26
C GLN A 21 -6.96 7.17 6.51
N SER A 22 -6.19 7.03 7.57
CA SER A 22 -6.64 6.52 8.88
C SER A 22 -6.06 7.36 10.02
N GLY A 23 -6.73 7.33 11.17
CA GLY A 23 -6.27 7.96 12.41
C GLY A 23 -5.44 7.01 13.28
N LYS A 24 -4.94 7.54 14.39
CA LYS A 24 -4.19 6.76 15.38
C LYS A 24 -5.08 5.82 16.19
N ASN A 25 -6.28 6.27 16.55
CA ASN A 25 -7.22 5.43 17.32
C ASN A 25 -7.87 4.40 16.38
N LEU A 26 -7.63 3.13 16.67
CA LEU A 26 -8.16 2.01 15.91
C LEU A 26 -9.55 1.58 16.41
N ALA A 27 -9.97 2.00 17.62
CA ALA A 27 -11.21 1.60 18.25
C ALA A 27 -12.37 2.53 17.92
N ASN A 28 -13.37 2.05 17.19
CA ASN A 28 -14.62 2.75 16.96
C ASN A 28 -15.66 2.36 18.03
N ILE A 29 -15.71 3.09 19.12
CA ILE A 29 -16.66 2.80 20.21
C ILE A 29 -18.12 2.94 19.78
N ASN A 30 -18.41 3.68 18.71
CA ASN A 30 -19.78 3.79 18.16
C ASN A 30 -20.28 2.47 17.54
N ASN A 31 -19.41 1.47 17.35
CA ASN A 31 -19.82 0.12 16.95
C ASN A 31 -20.41 -0.69 18.12
N ILE A 32 -20.24 -0.24 19.37
CA ILE A 32 -20.86 -0.86 20.53
C ILE A 32 -22.34 -0.47 20.55
N PRO A 33 -23.30 -1.42 20.53
CA PRO A 33 -24.71 -1.09 20.50
C PRO A 33 -25.18 -0.49 21.84
N ASN A 34 -25.93 0.60 21.77
CA ASN A 34 -26.61 1.13 22.92
C ASN A 34 -27.71 0.16 23.40
N ASN A 35 -27.86 0.03 24.72
CA ASN A 35 -28.90 -0.77 25.35
C ASN A 35 -29.27 -0.18 26.72
N SER A 36 -30.02 -0.90 27.55
CA SER A 36 -30.40 -0.42 28.88
C SER A 36 -29.24 -0.22 29.87
N ILE A 37 -28.07 -0.79 29.58
CA ILE A 37 -26.88 -0.74 30.44
C ILE A 37 -25.78 0.10 29.79
N ILE A 38 -25.65 0.06 28.48
CA ILE A 38 -24.58 0.73 27.70
C ILE A 38 -25.18 1.89 26.93
N ASN A 39 -24.63 3.08 27.14
CA ASN A 39 -24.94 4.26 26.33
C ASN A 39 -23.66 4.90 25.80
N ILE A 40 -23.59 5.05 24.48
CA ILE A 40 -22.47 5.67 23.78
C ILE A 40 -22.87 7.05 23.32
N ALA A 41 -22.19 8.07 23.81
CA ALA A 41 -22.39 9.45 23.40
C ALA A 41 -21.10 10.26 23.57
N ASN A 42 -20.81 11.19 22.67
CA ASN A 42 -19.67 12.13 22.75
C ASN A 42 -18.33 11.44 23.03
N ASN A 43 -18.02 10.35 22.32
CA ASN A 43 -16.82 9.54 22.49
C ASN A 43 -16.65 8.96 23.92
N THR A 44 -17.75 8.74 24.62
CA THR A 44 -17.79 8.22 25.98
C THR A 44 -18.73 7.03 26.06
N ILE A 45 -18.36 6.02 26.84
CA ILE A 45 -19.20 4.86 27.16
C ILE A 45 -19.72 5.06 28.59
N THR A 46 -21.02 5.13 28.76
CA THR A 46 -21.67 5.17 30.06
C THR A 46 -22.26 3.81 30.36
N LEU A 47 -21.90 3.23 31.51
CA LEU A 47 -22.39 1.92 31.98
C LEU A 47 -23.28 2.14 33.20
N ALA A 48 -24.57 1.81 33.09
CA ALA A 48 -25.51 1.86 34.19
C ALA A 48 -25.67 0.45 34.79
N ASN A 49 -24.80 0.07 35.74
CA ASN A 49 -24.85 -1.24 36.36
C ASN A 49 -25.73 -1.20 37.63
N ASN A 50 -26.90 -1.81 37.57
CA ASN A 50 -27.83 -1.92 38.70
C ASN A 50 -27.73 -3.29 39.41
N SER A 51 -26.67 -4.07 39.15
CA SER A 51 -26.50 -5.37 39.78
C SER A 51 -25.88 -5.27 41.18
N SER A 52 -26.15 -6.26 42.02
CA SER A 52 -25.62 -6.36 43.37
C SER A 52 -24.16 -6.84 43.43
N GLY A 53 -23.46 -6.86 42.33
CA GLY A 53 -22.05 -7.27 42.21
C GLY A 53 -21.34 -6.58 41.06
N ILE A 54 -20.03 -6.89 40.91
CA ILE A 54 -19.25 -6.43 39.79
C ILE A 54 -19.88 -7.01 38.52
N GLY A 55 -20.41 -6.13 37.67
CA GLY A 55 -21.05 -6.52 36.39
C GLY A 55 -20.02 -6.77 35.31
N TYR A 56 -20.04 -7.95 34.73
CA TYR A 56 -19.45 -8.21 33.42
C TYR A 56 -20.47 -7.76 32.38
N ILE A 57 -20.16 -6.68 31.69
CA ILE A 57 -21.07 -6.07 30.73
C ILE A 57 -20.62 -6.45 29.33
N ASP A 58 -21.34 -7.43 28.73
CA ASP A 58 -21.09 -7.88 27.36
C ASP A 58 -21.48 -6.76 26.38
N THR A 59 -20.52 -6.29 25.59
CA THR A 59 -20.74 -5.29 24.55
C THR A 59 -21.43 -5.88 23.32
N SER A 60 -21.57 -7.19 23.24
CA SER A 60 -22.12 -7.95 22.11
C SER A 60 -21.31 -7.82 20.81
N ILE A 61 -20.10 -7.24 20.86
CA ILE A 61 -19.22 -7.12 19.70
C ILE A 61 -17.86 -7.73 19.97
N THR A 62 -17.20 -8.16 18.90
CA THR A 62 -15.82 -8.65 18.94
C THR A 62 -14.80 -7.51 18.83
N LEU A 63 -13.53 -7.80 19.17
CA LEU A 63 -12.45 -6.83 18.98
C LEU A 63 -12.33 -6.43 17.49
N LYS A 64 -12.54 -7.36 16.56
CA LYS A 64 -12.57 -7.07 15.12
C LYS A 64 -13.66 -6.08 14.73
N GLN A 65 -14.83 -6.18 15.35
CA GLN A 65 -15.92 -5.23 15.11
C GLN A 65 -15.66 -3.87 15.74
N LEU A 66 -15.02 -3.84 16.92
CA LEU A 66 -14.59 -2.59 17.55
C LEU A 66 -13.47 -1.92 16.75
N CYS A 67 -12.51 -2.70 16.26
CA CYS A 67 -11.30 -2.25 15.57
C CYS A 67 -11.19 -2.88 14.18
N PRO A 68 -11.98 -2.43 13.19
CA PRO A 68 -12.07 -3.10 11.89
C PRO A 68 -10.76 -3.11 11.09
N ASN A 69 -9.84 -2.18 11.38
CA ASN A 69 -8.55 -2.06 10.68
C ASN A 69 -7.39 -2.73 11.41
N LEU A 70 -7.65 -3.37 12.54
CA LEU A 70 -6.62 -4.09 13.28
C LEU A 70 -6.23 -5.35 12.53
N LYS A 71 -4.92 -5.57 12.39
CA LYS A 71 -4.34 -6.70 11.65
C LYS A 71 -3.76 -7.73 12.62
N ILE A 72 -3.66 -8.98 12.17
CA ILE A 72 -2.89 -10.01 12.86
C ILE A 72 -1.42 -9.55 12.89
N ASP A 73 -0.73 -9.86 14.00
CA ASP A 73 0.64 -9.45 14.31
C ASP A 73 0.85 -7.99 14.67
N ASP A 74 -0.20 -7.14 14.61
CA ASP A 74 -0.12 -5.79 15.17
C ASP A 74 0.18 -5.88 16.68
N GLU A 75 1.12 -5.08 17.15
CA GLU A 75 1.34 -4.86 18.57
C GLU A 75 0.64 -3.57 18.99
N VAL A 76 -0.35 -3.68 19.86
CA VAL A 76 -1.24 -2.57 20.23
C VAL A 76 -1.30 -2.34 21.73
N ILE A 77 -1.60 -1.11 22.12
CA ILE A 77 -1.80 -0.69 23.50
C ILE A 77 -3.23 -0.18 23.67
N LEU A 78 -3.88 -0.63 24.75
CA LEU A 78 -5.17 -0.15 25.19
C LEU A 78 -4.99 0.94 26.24
N THR A 79 -5.68 2.08 26.08
CA THR A 79 -5.71 3.16 27.07
C THR A 79 -7.13 3.71 27.21
N PHE A 80 -7.58 4.02 28.40
CA PHE A 80 -8.86 4.68 28.68
C PHE A 80 -8.88 5.19 30.12
N ASP A 81 -9.81 6.08 30.42
CA ASP A 81 -10.14 6.50 31.77
C ASP A 81 -11.45 5.84 32.20
N ASN A 82 -11.55 5.41 33.44
CA ASN A 82 -12.75 4.76 33.96
C ASN A 82 -13.05 5.25 35.39
N THR A 83 -14.27 5.69 35.63
CA THR A 83 -14.75 6.17 36.94
C THR A 83 -15.33 5.04 37.80
N SER A 84 -15.37 3.80 37.33
CA SER A 84 -15.91 2.65 38.07
C SER A 84 -15.13 2.41 39.37
N SER A 85 -15.84 2.07 40.43
CA SER A 85 -15.25 1.55 41.68
C SER A 85 -14.81 0.08 41.57
N SER A 86 -15.04 -0.57 40.42
CA SER A 86 -14.64 -1.95 40.19
C SER A 86 -13.14 -2.13 40.32
N ARG A 87 -12.71 -3.20 40.98
CA ARG A 87 -11.31 -3.65 41.03
C ARG A 87 -10.73 -3.96 39.63
N PHE A 88 -11.55 -3.98 38.61
CA PHE A 88 -11.17 -4.23 37.21
C PHE A 88 -11.27 -2.99 36.34
N ASN A 89 -11.33 -1.81 36.94
CA ASN A 89 -11.49 -0.53 36.23
C ASN A 89 -10.34 -0.21 35.25
N ASP A 90 -9.22 -0.92 35.35
CA ASP A 90 -8.03 -0.73 34.52
C ASP A 90 -7.88 -1.82 33.43
N ALA A 91 -8.93 -2.53 33.08
CA ALA A 91 -8.88 -3.60 32.08
C ALA A 91 -10.20 -3.74 31.31
N ILE A 92 -10.10 -4.31 30.12
CA ILE A 92 -11.19 -4.99 29.42
C ILE A 92 -10.98 -6.50 29.52
N TYR A 93 -12.03 -7.27 29.28
CA TYR A 93 -11.92 -8.73 29.24
C TYR A 93 -12.24 -9.23 27.82
N LEU A 94 -11.42 -10.17 27.36
CA LEU A 94 -11.54 -10.81 26.06
C LEU A 94 -12.10 -12.22 26.28
N ASP A 95 -13.40 -12.39 26.06
CA ASP A 95 -14.14 -13.60 26.42
C ASP A 95 -13.65 -14.83 25.64
N GLY A 96 -13.32 -14.68 24.35
CA GLY A 96 -12.87 -15.79 23.50
C GLY A 96 -11.56 -16.46 23.92
N ILE A 97 -10.74 -15.77 24.73
CA ILE A 97 -9.47 -16.30 25.27
C ILE A 97 -9.43 -16.34 26.81
N ASN A 98 -10.54 -15.96 27.44
CA ASN A 98 -10.68 -15.90 28.90
C ASN A 98 -9.56 -15.07 29.58
N GLU A 99 -9.23 -13.91 29.00
CA GLU A 99 -8.07 -13.10 29.41
C GLU A 99 -8.44 -11.64 29.63
N LYS A 100 -7.84 -11.02 30.64
CA LYS A 100 -7.86 -9.58 30.84
C LYS A 100 -6.81 -8.88 30.00
N TRP A 101 -7.20 -7.78 29.39
CA TRP A 101 -6.26 -6.86 28.78
C TRP A 101 -6.20 -5.57 29.62
N ASN A 102 -5.13 -5.44 30.39
CA ASN A 102 -4.94 -4.28 31.26
C ASN A 102 -4.60 -3.04 30.45
N LYS A 103 -5.09 -1.88 30.87
CA LYS A 103 -4.72 -0.61 30.24
C LYS A 103 -3.21 -0.39 30.36
N ASN A 104 -2.64 0.32 29.40
CA ASN A 104 -1.22 0.63 29.26
C ASN A 104 -0.31 -0.60 29.09
N THR A 105 -0.89 -1.75 28.75
CA THR A 105 -0.10 -2.95 28.38
C THR A 105 -0.22 -3.23 26.90
N SER A 106 0.88 -3.66 26.28
CA SER A 106 0.86 -4.09 24.90
C SER A 106 0.26 -5.49 24.75
N LYS A 107 -0.32 -5.76 23.59
CA LYS A 107 -0.83 -7.06 23.20
C LYS A 107 -0.61 -7.28 21.72
N THR A 108 0.01 -8.40 21.35
CA THR A 108 0.13 -8.83 19.96
C THR A 108 -1.19 -9.46 19.52
N ILE A 109 -1.71 -9.01 18.41
CA ILE A 109 -3.02 -9.42 17.90
C ILE A 109 -2.93 -10.74 17.17
N THR A 110 -3.76 -11.69 17.58
CA THR A 110 -3.99 -12.97 16.90
C THR A 110 -5.41 -13.05 16.38
N GLN A 111 -5.69 -14.02 15.50
CA GLN A 111 -7.05 -14.25 15.02
C GLN A 111 -8.04 -14.51 16.17
N THR A 112 -7.62 -15.30 17.18
CA THR A 112 -8.46 -15.60 18.33
C THR A 112 -8.80 -14.35 19.15
N ILE A 113 -7.82 -13.44 19.30
CA ILE A 113 -8.03 -12.15 19.97
C ILE A 113 -9.01 -11.27 19.17
N LEU A 114 -8.86 -11.20 17.85
CA LEU A 114 -9.79 -10.45 16.98
C LEU A 114 -11.23 -10.94 17.09
N ASP A 115 -11.42 -12.24 17.20
CA ASP A 115 -12.74 -12.88 17.27
C ASP A 115 -13.30 -12.92 18.70
N SER A 116 -12.51 -12.50 19.71
CA SER A 116 -12.96 -12.44 21.11
C SER A 116 -13.96 -11.31 21.32
N LYS A 117 -15.04 -11.58 22.05
CA LYS A 117 -15.97 -10.56 22.51
C LYS A 117 -15.33 -9.66 23.55
N ILE A 118 -15.76 -8.43 23.57
CA ILE A 118 -15.29 -7.43 24.53
C ILE A 118 -16.30 -7.34 25.67
N ILE A 119 -15.78 -7.51 26.88
CA ILE A 119 -16.52 -7.33 28.12
C ILE A 119 -15.94 -6.09 28.84
N LEU A 120 -16.81 -5.20 29.21
CA LEU A 120 -16.49 -4.04 30.05
C LEU A 120 -16.83 -4.36 31.52
N TYR A 121 -16.24 -3.61 32.42
CA TYR A 121 -16.51 -3.78 33.86
C TYR A 121 -17.26 -2.60 34.42
N GLY A 122 -18.43 -2.86 35.00
CA GLY A 122 -19.17 -1.92 35.85
C GLY A 122 -18.95 -2.25 37.32
N GLY A 123 -18.92 -1.22 38.16
CA GLY A 123 -18.89 -1.39 39.61
C GLY A 123 -20.27 -1.79 40.18
N TYR A 124 -20.31 -1.97 41.48
CA TYR A 124 -21.50 -2.36 42.20
C TYR A 124 -22.51 -1.24 42.27
N ASN A 125 -23.72 -1.42 41.69
CA ASN A 125 -24.83 -0.49 41.74
C ASN A 125 -24.43 0.98 41.47
N GLU A 126 -23.64 1.18 40.43
CA GLU A 126 -23.08 2.47 40.05
C GLU A 126 -23.23 2.78 38.56
N THR A 127 -23.12 4.06 38.23
CA THR A 127 -22.88 4.48 36.84
C THR A 127 -21.40 4.71 36.63
N ALA A 128 -20.80 3.90 35.76
CA ALA A 128 -19.40 4.08 35.37
C ALA A 128 -19.31 4.82 34.03
N ILE A 129 -18.27 5.64 33.89
CA ILE A 129 -17.98 6.39 32.67
C ILE A 129 -16.60 5.97 32.19
N ILE A 130 -16.52 5.46 30.95
CA ILE A 130 -15.26 5.18 30.27
C ILE A 130 -15.09 6.27 29.20
N SER A 131 -14.01 7.01 29.31
CA SER A 131 -13.64 8.09 28.40
C SER A 131 -12.23 7.90 27.87
N ASN A 132 -11.85 8.69 26.85
CA ASN A 132 -10.52 8.63 26.23
C ASN A 132 -10.12 7.20 25.80
N PHE A 133 -11.13 6.42 25.36
CA PHE A 133 -10.90 5.03 24.95
C PHE A 133 -10.13 5.00 23.63
N ILE A 134 -8.93 4.42 23.66
CA ILE A 134 -8.08 4.29 22.49
C ILE A 134 -7.39 2.93 22.46
N ILE A 135 -7.43 2.27 21.32
CA ILE A 135 -6.54 1.18 20.96
C ILE A 135 -5.66 1.71 19.83
N ARG A 136 -4.36 1.68 20.03
CA ARG A 136 -3.37 2.24 19.12
C ARG A 136 -2.20 1.30 18.92
N LEU A 137 -1.47 1.44 17.81
CA LEU A 137 -0.21 0.71 17.64
C LEU A 137 0.78 1.13 18.73
N SER A 138 1.57 0.17 19.24
CA SER A 138 2.58 0.41 20.28
C SER A 138 3.63 1.45 19.87
N SER A 139 3.87 1.59 18.58
CA SER A 139 4.80 2.56 17.99
C SER A 139 4.31 4.02 18.02
N THR A 140 3.03 4.27 18.35
CA THR A 140 2.46 5.63 18.40
C THR A 140 2.50 6.20 19.82
N ASN A 141 2.44 7.54 19.96
CA ASN A 141 2.39 8.20 21.26
C ASN A 141 1.06 7.90 21.99
N ASP A 142 0.98 8.24 23.28
CA ASP A 142 -0.15 7.95 24.18
C ASP A 142 -1.23 9.04 24.25
N THR A 143 -1.05 10.16 23.55
CA THR A 143 -2.06 11.24 23.52
C THR A 143 -3.37 10.71 22.94
N TYR A 144 -4.48 10.98 23.63
CA TYR A 144 -5.80 10.60 23.13
C TYR A 144 -6.15 11.34 21.83
N GLU A 145 -6.70 10.58 20.89
CA GLU A 145 -7.33 11.10 19.67
C GLU A 145 -8.64 10.35 19.43
N PRO A 146 -9.70 11.03 18.97
CA PRO A 146 -10.94 10.35 18.62
C PRO A 146 -10.73 9.38 17.45
N TYR A 147 -11.62 8.39 17.33
CA TYR A 147 -11.63 7.52 16.17
C TYR A 147 -12.13 8.29 14.93
N HIS A 148 -11.39 8.12 13.84
CA HIS A 148 -11.80 8.56 12.51
C HIS A 148 -12.01 7.34 11.62
N SER A 149 -13.19 7.25 10.99
CA SER A 149 -13.43 6.20 10.01
C SER A 149 -12.46 6.35 8.84
N PRO A 150 -11.77 5.28 8.44
CA PRO A 150 -10.87 5.36 7.31
C PRO A 150 -11.56 5.87 6.05
N LYS A 151 -10.87 6.71 5.31
CA LYS A 151 -11.32 7.25 4.03
C LYS A 151 -10.40 6.78 2.93
N VAL A 152 -10.96 6.29 1.84
CA VAL A 152 -10.20 5.82 0.68
C VAL A 152 -10.42 6.75 -0.49
N TYR A 153 -9.32 7.21 -1.06
CA TYR A 153 -9.28 8.03 -2.26
C TYR A 153 -8.83 7.15 -3.43
N PRO A 154 -9.73 6.76 -4.35
CA PRO A 154 -9.37 5.93 -5.49
C PRO A 154 -8.59 6.75 -6.52
N ILE A 155 -7.39 6.28 -6.88
CA ILE A 155 -6.50 6.90 -7.85
C ILE A 155 -6.58 6.09 -9.15
N ASN A 156 -7.13 6.69 -10.19
CA ASN A 156 -7.17 6.07 -11.51
C ASN A 156 -5.84 6.27 -12.23
N LEU A 157 -5.14 5.19 -12.51
CA LEU A 157 -3.87 5.23 -13.25
C LEU A 157 -4.05 5.54 -14.74
N ASN A 158 -5.28 5.55 -15.24
CA ASN A 158 -5.61 5.88 -16.63
C ASN A 158 -4.77 5.09 -17.67
N GLY A 159 -4.61 3.79 -17.41
CA GLY A 159 -3.80 2.89 -18.26
C GLY A 159 -2.28 3.04 -18.09
N ASN A 160 -1.81 3.96 -17.26
CA ASN A 160 -0.39 4.07 -16.93
C ASN A 160 0.02 3.01 -15.93
N SER A 161 1.31 2.68 -15.91
CA SER A 161 1.89 1.75 -14.95
C SER A 161 2.98 2.46 -14.15
N ILE A 162 3.07 2.09 -12.88
CA ILE A 162 4.16 2.48 -11.99
C ILE A 162 5.06 1.26 -11.84
N ALA A 163 6.35 1.41 -12.04
CA ALA A 163 7.29 0.29 -11.96
C ALA A 163 8.72 0.74 -11.64
N LYS A 164 9.63 -0.22 -11.55
CA LYS A 164 11.05 0.03 -11.32
C LYS A 164 11.92 -0.65 -12.38
N VAL A 165 13.10 -0.10 -12.56
CA VAL A 165 14.20 -0.71 -13.35
C VAL A 165 15.45 -0.68 -12.48
N GLY A 166 15.86 -1.84 -11.96
CA GLY A 166 16.86 -1.91 -10.90
C GLY A 166 16.41 -1.18 -9.64
N ASP A 167 17.18 -0.21 -9.20
CA ASP A 167 16.94 0.68 -8.06
C ASP A 167 16.19 1.98 -8.44
N VAL A 168 15.94 2.22 -9.72
CA VAL A 168 15.23 3.41 -10.19
C VAL A 168 13.74 3.13 -10.23
N LYS A 169 12.98 3.85 -9.39
CA LYS A 169 11.54 3.71 -9.21
C LYS A 169 10.81 4.92 -9.81
N ASP A 170 9.64 4.68 -10.43
CA ASP A 170 8.70 5.75 -10.71
C ASP A 170 8.16 6.31 -9.38
N LEU A 171 7.77 7.59 -9.38
CA LEU A 171 7.28 8.26 -8.18
C LEU A 171 5.83 8.70 -8.40
N LEU A 172 4.92 8.23 -7.53
CA LEU A 172 3.55 8.73 -7.48
C LEU A 172 3.50 9.95 -6.55
N LYS A 173 3.05 11.09 -7.08
CA LYS A 173 2.87 12.33 -6.35
C LYS A 173 1.38 12.59 -6.15
N ILE A 174 0.96 12.71 -4.90
CA ILE A 174 -0.41 12.99 -4.52
C ILE A 174 -0.42 14.31 -3.75
N TYR A 175 -1.15 15.28 -4.25
CA TYR A 175 -1.22 16.61 -3.67
C TYR A 175 -2.50 16.77 -2.85
N ARG A 176 -2.43 17.55 -1.78
CA ARG A 176 -3.57 17.81 -0.90
C ARG A 176 -4.80 18.36 -1.64
N ASN A 177 -4.59 19.15 -2.67
CA ASN A 177 -5.65 19.70 -3.50
C ASN A 177 -6.32 18.67 -4.43
N GLY A 178 -5.91 17.41 -4.35
CA GLY A 178 -6.44 16.30 -5.14
C GLY A 178 -5.72 16.07 -6.47
N ASN A 179 -4.74 16.86 -6.85
CA ASN A 179 -3.93 16.59 -8.03
C ASN A 179 -3.09 15.33 -7.82
N VAL A 180 -2.94 14.53 -8.88
CA VAL A 180 -2.13 13.31 -8.86
C VAL A 180 -1.25 13.27 -10.09
N GLU A 181 0.03 12.92 -9.91
CA GLU A 181 1.02 12.85 -10.98
C GLU A 181 1.90 11.62 -10.82
N ILE A 182 2.34 11.03 -11.92
CA ILE A 182 3.44 10.07 -11.95
C ILE A 182 4.67 10.77 -12.49
N GLU A 183 5.75 10.79 -11.70
CA GLU A 183 7.08 11.09 -12.21
C GLU A 183 7.66 9.79 -12.78
N ASN A 184 7.47 9.61 -14.09
CA ASN A 184 7.91 8.43 -14.79
C ASN A 184 9.40 8.55 -15.11
N LYS A 185 10.22 7.73 -14.43
CA LYS A 185 11.70 7.72 -14.59
C LYS A 185 12.18 6.67 -15.59
N ARG A 186 11.26 5.92 -16.17
CA ARG A 186 11.54 4.85 -17.12
C ARG A 186 10.68 4.98 -18.37
N ASN A 187 11.05 4.26 -19.41
CA ASN A 187 10.18 4.04 -20.55
C ASN A 187 10.22 2.56 -20.95
N ARG A 188 9.14 2.11 -21.56
CA ARG A 188 9.03 0.77 -22.13
C ARG A 188 9.02 0.88 -23.64
N TYR A 189 9.95 0.21 -24.29
CA TYR A 189 9.94 -0.01 -25.70
C TYR A 189 9.40 -1.41 -26.01
N VAL A 190 8.28 -1.48 -26.71
CA VAL A 190 7.65 -2.75 -27.11
C VAL A 190 7.96 -3.01 -28.59
N PHE A 191 8.54 -4.17 -28.87
CA PHE A 191 8.84 -4.59 -30.23
C PHE A 191 7.63 -5.25 -30.85
N ASN A 192 7.26 -4.83 -32.06
CA ASN A 192 6.15 -5.37 -32.83
C ASN A 192 6.53 -5.94 -34.20
N GLY A 193 7.83 -5.89 -34.54
CA GLY A 193 8.36 -6.37 -35.80
C GLY A 193 8.38 -5.32 -36.93
N ASN A 194 7.85 -4.11 -36.69
CA ASN A 194 7.86 -3.02 -37.70
C ASN A 194 9.07 -2.10 -37.55
N GLU A 195 9.91 -2.32 -36.55
CA GLU A 195 11.07 -1.48 -36.25
C GLU A 195 12.02 -1.42 -37.45
N GLN A 196 12.65 -0.27 -37.63
CA GLN A 196 13.77 -0.14 -38.56
C GLN A 196 15.06 -0.51 -37.82
N PHE A 197 15.42 -1.80 -37.93
CA PHE A 197 16.68 -2.27 -37.39
C PHE A 197 17.84 -1.94 -38.29
N GLY A 198 18.90 -1.39 -37.70
CA GLY A 198 20.24 -1.38 -38.32
C GLY A 198 21.03 -2.64 -37.93
N LEU A 199 21.84 -3.13 -38.85
CA LEU A 199 22.83 -4.15 -38.55
C LEU A 199 24.01 -3.48 -37.81
N SER A 200 24.17 -3.78 -36.53
CA SER A 200 25.26 -3.22 -35.72
C SER A 200 26.50 -4.12 -35.69
N GLY A 201 26.32 -5.40 -36.04
CA GLY A 201 27.42 -6.36 -36.15
C GLY A 201 26.88 -7.78 -36.46
N ALA A 202 27.73 -8.62 -36.97
CA ALA A 202 27.42 -10.02 -37.20
C ALA A 202 28.65 -10.89 -36.99
N SER A 203 28.43 -12.11 -36.52
CA SER A 203 29.42 -13.17 -36.46
C SER A 203 28.90 -14.44 -37.12
N THR A 204 29.63 -15.52 -37.06
CA THR A 204 29.17 -16.84 -37.52
C THR A 204 27.98 -17.36 -36.71
N SER A 205 27.89 -16.98 -35.43
CA SER A 205 26.92 -17.48 -34.46
C SER A 205 25.82 -16.48 -34.07
N SER A 206 26.03 -15.17 -34.31
CA SER A 206 25.09 -14.12 -33.83
C SER A 206 24.90 -12.97 -34.82
N ILE A 207 23.75 -12.32 -34.70
CA ILE A 207 23.46 -11.05 -35.36
C ILE A 207 23.19 -10.02 -34.26
N LEU A 208 23.85 -8.87 -34.35
CA LEU A 208 23.62 -7.74 -33.46
C LEU A 208 22.79 -6.69 -34.20
N VAL A 209 21.54 -6.54 -33.80
CA VAL A 209 20.60 -5.58 -34.40
C VAL A 209 20.40 -4.38 -33.46
N ALA A 210 20.29 -3.20 -34.03
CA ALA A 210 20.10 -1.97 -33.28
C ALA A 210 18.83 -1.24 -33.71
N VAL A 211 18.10 -0.70 -32.73
CA VAL A 211 17.00 0.25 -32.93
C VAL A 211 17.48 1.63 -32.49
N TYR A 212 17.32 2.60 -33.37
CA TYR A 212 17.72 4.00 -33.17
C TYR A 212 16.50 4.89 -32.95
N GLY A 213 16.73 6.10 -32.45
CA GLY A 213 15.69 7.11 -32.29
C GLY A 213 14.79 6.88 -31.08
N ILE A 214 15.28 6.14 -30.09
CA ILE A 214 14.59 5.93 -28.82
C ILE A 214 14.69 7.22 -27.99
N ASN A 215 13.70 7.47 -27.14
CA ASN A 215 13.78 8.54 -26.14
C ASN A 215 15.08 8.41 -25.33
N ARG A 216 15.69 9.54 -24.99
CA ARG A 216 17.01 9.57 -24.33
C ARG A 216 17.05 8.65 -23.13
N ILE A 217 17.94 7.67 -23.19
CA ILE A 217 18.21 6.73 -22.13
C ILE A 217 19.23 7.34 -21.17
N ALA A 218 19.09 7.08 -19.86
CA ALA A 218 20.07 7.55 -18.88
C ALA A 218 21.46 6.94 -19.12
N LYS A 219 22.50 7.70 -18.79
CA LYS A 219 23.90 7.28 -18.99
C LYS A 219 24.32 6.07 -18.16
N GLU A 220 23.61 5.78 -17.09
CA GLU A 220 23.82 4.60 -16.23
C GLU A 220 23.53 3.28 -16.95
N HIS A 221 22.92 3.34 -18.14
CA HIS A 221 22.63 2.17 -18.98
C HIS A 221 21.87 1.06 -18.22
N LYS A 222 20.91 1.44 -17.37
CA LYS A 222 20.05 0.52 -16.63
C LYS A 222 18.85 0.13 -17.46
N GLY A 223 18.55 -1.16 -17.50
CA GLY A 223 17.41 -1.69 -18.25
C GLY A 223 17.07 -3.13 -17.87
N MET A 224 15.88 -3.56 -18.27
CA MET A 224 15.43 -4.95 -18.17
C MET A 224 14.60 -5.31 -19.39
N SER A 225 14.53 -6.58 -19.74
CA SER A 225 13.74 -7.05 -20.87
C SER A 225 13.00 -8.32 -20.52
N SER A 226 11.89 -8.57 -21.20
CA SER A 226 11.12 -9.80 -21.10
C SER A 226 11.86 -11.04 -21.63
N HIS A 227 12.78 -10.87 -22.58
CA HIS A 227 13.39 -11.97 -23.31
C HIS A 227 14.92 -11.92 -23.38
N PHE A 228 15.53 -10.80 -23.01
CA PHE A 228 16.97 -10.57 -23.15
C PHE A 228 17.58 -10.15 -21.82
N ILE A 229 18.81 -10.55 -21.57
CA ILE A 229 19.56 -10.17 -20.38
C ILE A 229 20.35 -8.90 -20.68
N LEU A 230 20.32 -7.91 -19.79
CA LEU A 230 21.17 -6.72 -19.92
C LEU A 230 22.64 -7.09 -19.80
N ASN A 231 23.43 -6.75 -20.82
CA ASN A 231 24.89 -6.92 -20.81
C ASN A 231 25.55 -5.77 -21.57
N ASN A 232 25.91 -4.71 -20.85
CA ASN A 232 26.52 -3.52 -21.43
C ASN A 232 28.01 -3.67 -21.75
N GLN A 233 28.62 -4.81 -21.41
CA GLN A 233 30.07 -5.02 -21.65
C GLN A 233 30.33 -5.86 -22.90
N ASN A 234 29.55 -6.92 -23.12
CA ASN A 234 29.73 -7.84 -24.23
C ASN A 234 28.37 -8.28 -24.79
N ALA A 235 28.20 -8.12 -26.09
CA ALA A 235 26.98 -8.56 -26.76
C ALA A 235 26.99 -10.10 -26.92
N ASN A 236 26.43 -10.81 -25.98
CA ASN A 236 26.26 -12.27 -26.04
C ASN A 236 24.89 -12.63 -26.59
N ILE A 237 24.75 -13.81 -27.21
CA ILE A 237 23.48 -14.32 -27.69
C ILE A 237 22.46 -14.33 -26.55
N GLY A 238 21.28 -13.75 -26.78
CA GLY A 238 20.22 -13.60 -25.79
C GLY A 238 20.40 -12.38 -24.87
N SER A 239 21.33 -11.49 -25.16
CA SER A 239 21.50 -10.24 -24.43
C SER A 239 20.99 -9.02 -25.19
N PHE A 240 20.75 -7.95 -24.45
CA PHE A 240 20.61 -6.60 -24.98
C PHE A 240 21.60 -5.64 -24.29
N ASP A 241 21.95 -4.57 -24.97
CA ASP A 241 22.71 -3.48 -24.40
C ASP A 241 22.16 -2.11 -24.80
N ILE A 242 22.59 -1.09 -24.07
CA ILE A 242 22.32 0.30 -24.33
C ILE A 242 23.59 0.91 -24.91
N TYR A 243 23.52 1.35 -26.17
CA TYR A 243 24.70 1.70 -26.95
C TYR A 243 24.65 3.12 -27.52
N ASN A 244 25.78 3.60 -27.96
CA ASN A 244 25.96 4.89 -28.64
C ASN A 244 25.45 6.08 -27.81
N ASN A 245 26.02 6.29 -26.63
CA ASN A 245 25.65 7.36 -25.70
C ASN A 245 24.15 7.37 -25.38
N ALA A 246 23.59 6.19 -25.17
CA ALA A 246 22.19 5.99 -24.82
C ALA A 246 21.18 6.42 -25.92
N LEU A 247 21.55 6.33 -27.19
CA LEU A 247 20.67 6.65 -28.33
C LEU A 247 20.11 5.42 -29.04
N SER A 248 20.54 4.20 -28.66
CA SER A 248 20.06 2.96 -29.27
C SER A 248 20.02 1.80 -28.30
N LEU A 249 19.09 0.88 -28.54
CA LEU A 249 19.06 -0.45 -27.95
C LEU A 249 19.59 -1.44 -28.97
N ARG A 250 20.54 -2.28 -28.57
CA ARG A 250 21.02 -3.39 -29.39
C ARG A 250 20.57 -4.71 -28.79
N LEU A 251 20.18 -5.64 -29.67
CA LEU A 251 19.78 -6.99 -29.33
C LEU A 251 20.73 -7.95 -30.01
N CYS A 252 21.31 -8.88 -29.26
CA CYS A 252 22.17 -9.91 -29.78
C CYS A 252 21.37 -11.22 -29.92
N VAL A 253 21.10 -11.64 -31.14
CA VAL A 253 20.26 -12.79 -31.43
C VAL A 253 21.05 -13.93 -32.05
N ASP A 254 20.60 -15.15 -31.82
CA ASP A 254 21.20 -16.39 -32.31
C ASP A 254 20.95 -16.54 -33.83
N ARG A 255 22.03 -16.59 -34.60
CA ARG A 255 21.95 -16.74 -36.05
C ARG A 255 21.40 -18.10 -36.49
N SER A 256 21.51 -19.13 -35.66
CA SER A 256 20.89 -20.43 -35.94
C SER A 256 19.36 -20.39 -35.88
N LYS A 257 18.81 -19.47 -35.10
CA LYS A 257 17.36 -19.23 -34.99
C LYS A 257 16.85 -18.17 -35.95
N PHE A 258 17.68 -17.15 -36.22
CA PHE A 258 17.34 -16.02 -37.05
C PHE A 258 18.43 -15.82 -38.11
N ALA A 259 18.20 -16.29 -39.32
CA ALA A 259 19.18 -16.22 -40.40
C ALA A 259 19.54 -14.76 -40.76
N ASP A 260 18.56 -13.83 -40.61
CA ASP A 260 18.67 -12.43 -40.95
C ASP A 260 17.73 -11.55 -40.10
N ILE A 261 17.78 -10.23 -40.32
CA ILE A 261 16.92 -9.25 -39.64
C ILE A 261 15.43 -9.51 -39.97
N ALA A 262 15.10 -9.96 -41.18
CA ALA A 262 13.73 -10.17 -41.60
C ALA A 262 13.07 -11.33 -40.82
N SER A 263 13.80 -12.42 -40.64
CA SER A 263 13.32 -13.55 -39.81
C SER A 263 13.14 -13.19 -38.37
N PHE A 264 14.02 -12.36 -37.82
CA PHE A 264 13.90 -11.83 -36.45
C PHE A 264 12.69 -10.90 -36.30
N LYS A 265 12.46 -9.99 -37.24
CA LYS A 265 11.27 -9.12 -37.26
C LYS A 265 9.98 -9.92 -37.31
N ASN A 266 9.94 -10.96 -38.15
CA ASN A 266 8.78 -11.83 -38.22
C ASN A 266 8.48 -12.53 -36.88
N TRP A 267 9.51 -13.00 -36.18
CA TRP A 267 9.35 -13.56 -34.84
C TRP A 267 8.84 -12.52 -33.83
N LEU A 268 9.36 -11.30 -33.84
CA LEU A 268 8.87 -10.21 -32.98
C LEU A 268 7.38 -9.94 -33.22
N SER A 269 6.97 -9.89 -34.49
CA SER A 269 5.57 -9.72 -34.87
C SER A 269 4.69 -10.88 -34.38
N GLN A 270 5.18 -12.12 -34.46
CA GLN A 270 4.47 -13.27 -33.92
C GLN A 270 4.29 -13.17 -32.40
N GLN A 271 5.34 -12.80 -31.65
CA GLN A 271 5.25 -12.60 -30.20
C GLN A 271 4.27 -11.48 -29.84
N TYR A 272 4.29 -10.37 -30.57
CA TYR A 272 3.37 -9.27 -30.37
C TYR A 272 1.91 -9.70 -30.58
N ASN A 273 1.62 -10.38 -31.67
CA ASN A 273 0.28 -10.86 -32.00
C ASN A 273 -0.22 -11.97 -31.09
N ALA A 274 0.69 -12.74 -30.48
CA ALA A 274 0.38 -13.76 -29.48
C ALA A 274 0.11 -13.19 -28.08
N GLY A 275 0.25 -11.86 -27.87
CA GLY A 275 0.07 -11.23 -26.57
C GLY A 275 1.26 -11.40 -25.61
N THR A 276 2.38 -11.89 -26.11
CA THR A 276 3.65 -12.04 -25.36
C THR A 276 4.77 -11.20 -25.96
N PRO A 277 4.59 -9.88 -26.09
CA PRO A 277 5.52 -9.05 -26.83
C PRO A 277 6.90 -9.01 -26.15
N VAL A 278 7.92 -8.91 -26.98
CA VAL A 278 9.26 -8.57 -26.51
C VAL A 278 9.27 -7.11 -26.13
N TYR A 279 9.73 -6.77 -24.95
CA TYR A 279 9.90 -5.39 -24.52
C TYR A 279 11.23 -5.18 -23.79
N VAL A 280 11.66 -3.93 -23.77
CA VAL A 280 12.77 -3.43 -22.97
C VAL A 280 12.31 -2.24 -22.18
N ASP A 281 12.41 -2.32 -20.85
CA ASP A 281 12.29 -1.18 -19.95
C ASP A 281 13.67 -0.57 -19.73
N TYR A 282 13.77 0.73 -19.76
CA TYR A 282 15.03 1.46 -19.55
C TYR A 282 14.82 2.77 -18.81
N VAL A 283 15.83 3.23 -18.12
CA VAL A 283 15.80 4.48 -17.35
C VAL A 283 15.94 5.67 -18.29
N LEU A 284 15.12 6.69 -18.06
CA LEU A 284 15.16 7.95 -18.82
C LEU A 284 16.23 8.90 -18.28
N GLU A 285 16.92 9.63 -19.18
CA GLU A 285 17.85 10.71 -18.80
C GLU A 285 17.16 11.81 -17.99
N LYS A 286 15.89 12.08 -18.31
CA LYS A 286 15.05 13.05 -17.61
C LYS A 286 13.70 12.41 -17.34
N PRO A 287 13.22 12.42 -16.11
CA PRO A 287 11.87 11.99 -15.80
C PRO A 287 10.81 12.74 -16.60
N GLN A 288 9.70 12.06 -16.86
CA GLN A 288 8.51 12.64 -17.49
C GLN A 288 7.38 12.69 -16.47
N THR A 289 6.72 13.84 -16.36
CA THR A 289 5.54 13.98 -15.51
C THR A 289 4.29 13.62 -16.28
N ILE A 290 3.53 12.65 -15.79
CA ILE A 290 2.24 12.23 -16.32
C ILE A 290 1.17 12.68 -15.33
N LYS A 291 0.28 13.57 -15.75
CA LYS A 291 -0.88 13.96 -14.92
C LYS A 291 -1.95 12.91 -15.00
N LEU A 292 -2.43 12.48 -13.84
CA LEU A 292 -3.55 11.55 -13.70
C LEU A 292 -4.86 12.30 -13.45
N PRO A 293 -6.02 11.64 -13.62
CA PRO A 293 -7.28 12.19 -13.16
C PRO A 293 -7.18 12.58 -11.68
N PRO A 294 -7.65 13.78 -11.30
CA PRO A 294 -7.59 14.20 -9.90
C PRO A 294 -8.52 13.36 -9.03
N ILE A 295 -8.16 13.25 -7.76
CA ILE A 295 -9.02 12.74 -6.69
C ILE A 295 -9.71 13.91 -5.99
N GLU A 296 -10.65 13.63 -5.08
CA GLU A 296 -11.17 14.69 -4.21
C GLU A 296 -10.05 15.26 -3.33
N PRO A 297 -10.10 16.55 -2.96
CA PRO A 297 -9.13 17.13 -2.05
C PRO A 297 -9.02 16.36 -0.74
N ILE A 298 -7.79 16.20 -0.24
CA ILE A 298 -7.53 15.49 1.01
C ILE A 298 -7.78 16.44 2.16
N GLU A 299 -8.80 16.15 2.96
CA GLU A 299 -9.10 16.85 4.20
C GLU A 299 -8.34 16.18 5.35
N LEU A 300 -7.52 16.95 6.05
CA LEU A 300 -6.80 16.44 7.20
C LEU A 300 -7.66 16.57 8.45
N TRP A 301 -7.67 15.51 9.23
CA TRP A 301 -8.28 15.52 10.56
C TRP A 301 -7.37 16.23 11.56
N GLU A 302 -7.96 16.75 12.63
CA GLU A 302 -7.18 17.18 13.77
C GLU A 302 -6.47 15.97 14.40
N GLY A 303 -5.16 16.08 14.65
CA GLY A 303 -4.32 14.99 15.15
C GLY A 303 -3.64 14.18 14.03
N THR A 304 -3.50 12.89 14.28
CA THR A 304 -2.74 11.97 13.40
C THR A 304 -3.51 11.62 12.14
N ASN A 305 -2.86 11.79 10.99
CA ASN A 305 -3.33 11.32 9.70
C ASN A 305 -2.28 10.34 9.15
N LYS A 306 -2.65 9.06 9.12
CA LYS A 306 -1.82 8.01 8.53
C LYS A 306 -2.33 7.71 7.12
N PHE A 307 -1.43 7.65 6.15
CA PHE A 307 -1.75 7.31 4.77
C PHE A 307 -1.09 6.00 4.38
N GLU A 308 -1.87 5.12 3.78
CA GLU A 308 -1.39 3.85 3.21
C GLU A 308 -1.90 3.71 1.78
N LEU A 309 -1.05 3.17 0.91
CA LEU A 309 -1.47 2.79 -0.44
C LEU A 309 -2.03 1.37 -0.42
N ILE A 310 -3.21 1.22 -0.97
CA ILE A 310 -3.88 -0.08 -1.09
C ILE A 310 -4.10 -0.43 -2.55
N THR A 311 -3.99 -1.71 -2.87
CA THR A 311 -4.18 -2.22 -4.23
C THR A 311 -4.85 -3.58 -4.21
N ASN A 312 -5.65 -3.86 -5.24
CA ASN A 312 -6.22 -5.18 -5.49
C ASN A 312 -5.33 -6.04 -6.42
N LEU A 313 -4.17 -5.52 -6.84
CA LEU A 313 -3.24 -6.23 -7.69
C LEU A 313 -2.33 -7.13 -6.84
N ASP A 314 -2.10 -8.37 -7.28
CA ASP A 314 -1.15 -9.32 -6.69
C ASP A 314 0.31 -8.95 -7.03
N THR A 315 0.64 -7.68 -7.00
CA THR A 315 1.97 -7.18 -7.35
C THR A 315 2.55 -6.41 -6.18
N THR A 316 3.76 -6.78 -5.81
CA THR A 316 4.60 -5.98 -4.94
C THR A 316 5.19 -4.84 -5.77
N PHE A 317 4.87 -3.59 -5.42
CA PHE A 317 5.59 -2.46 -5.97
C PHE A 317 5.97 -1.52 -4.83
N GLU A 318 7.17 -1.01 -4.96
CA GLU A 318 7.64 0.05 -4.10
C GLU A 318 7.18 1.38 -4.70
N MET A 319 6.45 2.16 -3.92
CA MET A 319 6.02 3.49 -4.32
C MET A 319 6.52 4.52 -3.31
N GLU A 320 6.95 5.64 -3.83
CA GLU A 320 7.18 6.86 -3.06
C GLU A 320 6.01 7.82 -3.37
N TYR A 321 5.43 8.42 -2.34
CA TYR A 321 4.42 9.45 -2.53
C TYR A 321 4.78 10.68 -1.71
N VAL A 322 4.42 11.84 -2.22
CA VAL A 322 4.65 13.13 -1.55
C VAL A 322 3.30 13.80 -1.38
N VAL A 323 2.94 14.10 -0.14
CA VAL A 323 1.84 15.02 0.17
C VAL A 323 2.40 16.43 0.08
N ASP A 324 1.63 17.34 -0.49
CA ASP A 324 2.01 18.69 -0.90
C ASP A 324 3.06 19.38 -0.02
N LYS A 325 4.08 19.94 -0.67
CA LYS A 325 5.26 20.54 -0.04
C LYS A 325 4.92 21.68 0.91
N ASP A 326 3.91 22.49 0.59
CA ASP A 326 3.51 23.63 1.43
C ASP A 326 2.92 23.18 2.78
N TYR A 327 2.33 21.97 2.83
CA TYR A 327 1.84 21.38 4.06
C TYR A 327 2.98 20.80 4.89
N LEU A 328 4.00 20.20 4.26
CA LEU A 328 5.16 19.61 4.94
C LEU A 328 6.01 20.65 5.68
N GLU A 329 6.13 21.85 5.14
CA GLU A 329 6.86 22.96 5.77
C GLU A 329 6.17 23.46 7.03
N THR A 330 4.84 23.37 7.12
CA THR A 330 4.04 23.84 8.24
C THR A 330 3.89 22.83 9.38
N GLN A 331 4.02 21.52 9.13
CA GLN A 331 3.67 20.47 10.11
C GLN A 331 4.84 19.55 10.52
N ASN A 332 6.02 19.63 9.92
CA ASN A 332 7.16 18.72 10.17
C ASN A 332 6.81 17.22 10.09
N LEU A 333 5.82 16.83 9.27
CA LEU A 333 5.32 15.47 9.13
C LEU A 333 5.64 14.94 7.73
N LEU A 334 6.85 14.47 7.55
CA LEU A 334 7.21 13.56 6.46
C LEU A 334 7.19 12.14 7.02
N ASN A 335 6.08 11.44 6.89
CA ASN A 335 6.11 10.00 6.91
C ASN A 335 6.32 9.55 5.46
N ILE A 336 7.59 9.37 5.09
CA ILE A 336 7.94 8.61 3.90
C ILE A 336 7.63 7.16 4.26
N VAL A 337 6.50 6.67 3.81
CA VAL A 337 6.21 5.24 3.88
C VAL A 337 6.95 4.62 2.70
N GLU A 338 8.13 4.09 2.95
CA GLU A 338 8.72 3.10 2.07
C GLU A 338 7.76 1.91 2.10
N GLY A 339 7.09 1.64 0.98
CA GLY A 339 6.25 0.47 0.85
C GLY A 339 7.11 -0.78 0.97
N GLU A 340 7.24 -1.31 2.17
CA GLU A 340 7.73 -2.66 2.38
C GLU A 340 6.59 -3.63 2.04
N ASN A 341 6.87 -4.47 1.06
CA ASN A 341 6.22 -5.74 0.71
C ASN A 341 4.77 -5.95 1.21
N LEU A 342 3.81 -5.66 0.36
CA LEU A 342 2.48 -6.25 0.47
C LEU A 342 2.43 -7.55 -0.34
#